data_148a89d632072f0b38b202a05b771ec4
#
_entry.id   148a89d632072f0b38b202a05b771ec4
#
_cell.length_a   1.000
_cell.length_b   1.000
_cell.length_c   1.000
_cell.angle_alpha   90.00
_cell.angle_beta   90.00
_cell.angle_gamma   90.00
#
_symmetry.space_group_name_H-M   'P 1'
#
loop_
_entity.id
_entity.type
_entity.pdbx_description
1 polymer ?
#
loop_
_entity_poly.entity_id
_entity_poly.type
_entity_poly.pdbx_seq_one_letter_code
_entity_poly.pdbx_strand_id
1 'polypeptide(L)'
;MGKIIFYEDKNFQGRSYECNCDSADLHSFFSRCNSIRVENGNWMIYEHPNYKGHQYFLKKGEYPDYQQWLGFNDSVRSCRLTPQRVSHRGTFRIRVYEKEDFGGHMMEFTEDCPHVQEQFRYSDIYSCSIPEGQWIFYEEPSYQGRQYYLRPGEYRRYSEWGASSPRVGSFKRVLDLH
;
A
#
# COMPACT_ATOMS: atom_id res chain seq x y z
N MET A 1 12.02 -11.72 8.28
CA MET A 1 12.42 -10.49 8.97
C MET A 1 12.54 -9.36 7.99
N GLY A 2 12.35 -8.15 8.46
CA GLY A 2 12.40 -6.99 7.60
C GLY A 2 13.50 -6.03 7.99
N LYS A 3 13.95 -5.25 7.02
CA LYS A 3 14.93 -4.19 7.29
C LYS A 3 14.72 -3.06 6.29
N ILE A 4 14.46 -1.88 6.80
CA ILE A 4 14.27 -0.66 6.01
C ILE A 4 15.11 0.45 6.60
N ILE A 5 15.74 1.25 5.75
CA ILE A 5 16.59 2.36 6.17
C ILE A 5 16.08 3.64 5.52
N PHE A 6 15.78 4.63 6.36
CA PHE A 6 15.29 5.93 5.95
C PHE A 6 16.42 6.94 5.96
N TYR A 7 16.50 7.80 4.95
CA TYR A 7 17.53 8.85 4.84
C TYR A 7 16.85 10.20 4.67
N GLU A 8 17.37 11.22 5.34
CA GLU A 8 16.79 12.56 5.26
C GLU A 8 16.93 13.20 3.90
N ASP A 9 18.03 12.93 3.22
CA ASP A 9 18.31 13.55 1.93
C ASP A 9 18.25 12.54 0.78
N LYS A 10 18.22 13.06 -0.44
CA LYS A 10 18.19 12.21 -1.64
C LYS A 10 19.48 11.40 -1.75
N ASN A 11 19.41 10.33 -2.52
CA ASN A 11 20.57 9.49 -2.85
C ASN A 11 21.25 8.94 -1.61
N PHE A 12 20.45 8.59 -0.59
CA PHE A 12 20.92 7.90 0.61
C PHE A 12 21.94 8.70 1.40
N GLN A 13 21.67 10.01 1.50
CA GLN A 13 22.53 10.94 2.22
C GLN A 13 21.80 11.50 3.44
N GLY A 14 22.57 12.17 4.30
CA GLY A 14 22.02 12.79 5.48
C GLY A 14 21.84 11.81 6.63
N ARG A 15 21.10 12.25 7.64
CA ARG A 15 20.81 11.43 8.81
C ARG A 15 19.98 10.22 8.37
N SER A 16 20.28 9.06 8.96
CA SER A 16 19.56 7.84 8.62
C SER A 16 19.03 7.16 9.88
N TYR A 17 18.00 6.33 9.68
CA TYR A 17 17.43 5.52 10.74
C TYR A 17 17.04 4.15 10.17
N GLU A 18 17.49 3.10 10.84
CA GLU A 18 17.19 1.74 10.43
C GLU A 18 16.08 1.16 11.27
N CYS A 19 15.14 0.47 10.65
CA CYS A 19 13.98 -0.08 11.31
C CYS A 19 13.79 -1.55 10.88
N ASN A 20 13.48 -2.42 11.84
CA ASN A 20 13.28 -3.86 11.57
C ASN A 20 11.87 -4.32 11.91
N CYS A 21 11.04 -3.46 12.44
CA CYS A 21 9.68 -3.80 12.87
C CYS A 21 8.78 -2.59 12.68
N ASP A 22 7.50 -2.78 12.94
CA ASP A 22 6.53 -1.69 12.86
C ASP A 22 6.93 -0.56 13.79
N SER A 23 6.72 0.67 13.35
CA SER A 23 6.94 1.84 14.16
C SER A 23 5.77 2.80 13.96
N ALA A 24 5.04 3.07 15.03
CA ALA A 24 3.88 3.94 14.97
C ALA A 24 4.25 5.42 14.88
N ASP A 25 5.49 5.78 15.26
CA ASP A 25 5.92 7.17 15.22
C ASP A 25 7.42 7.26 15.01
N LEU A 26 7.81 7.78 13.84
CA LEU A 26 9.21 7.96 13.47
C LEU A 26 9.69 9.39 13.70
N HIS A 27 8.82 10.25 14.25
CA HIS A 27 9.07 11.68 14.36
C HIS A 27 10.39 12.02 15.08
N SER A 28 10.76 11.25 16.10
CA SER A 28 11.95 11.54 16.88
C SER A 28 13.25 11.12 16.20
N PHE A 29 13.18 10.36 15.11
CA PHE A 29 14.39 9.80 14.49
C PHE A 29 14.86 10.60 13.28
N PHE A 30 13.94 11.25 12.57
CA PHE A 30 14.29 12.10 11.44
C PHE A 30 13.12 13.07 11.17
N SER A 31 13.44 14.21 10.57
CA SER A 31 12.44 15.27 10.35
C SER A 31 11.82 15.20 8.94
N ARG A 32 12.54 14.58 8.00
CA ARG A 32 12.09 14.42 6.63
C ARG A 32 12.69 13.14 6.07
N CYS A 33 12.13 12.62 5.01
CA CYS A 33 12.66 11.42 4.38
C CYS A 33 12.64 11.60 2.86
N ASN A 34 13.81 11.59 2.25
CA ASN A 34 13.95 11.82 0.82
C ASN A 34 14.55 10.65 0.07
N SER A 35 15.02 9.61 0.77
CA SER A 35 15.44 8.36 0.13
C SER A 35 15.31 7.21 1.11
N ILE A 36 15.16 6.00 0.57
CA ILE A 36 14.91 4.80 1.37
C ILE A 36 15.62 3.61 0.71
N ARG A 37 16.17 2.74 1.55
CA ARG A 37 16.60 1.41 1.13
C ARG A 37 15.79 0.38 1.86
N VAL A 38 15.17 -0.52 1.10
CA VAL A 38 14.48 -1.68 1.66
C VAL A 38 15.37 -2.89 1.41
N GLU A 39 16.01 -3.37 2.45
CA GLU A 39 16.93 -4.48 2.32
C GLU A 39 16.24 -5.83 2.43
N ASN A 40 15.20 -5.93 3.24
CA ASN A 40 14.42 -7.15 3.40
C ASN A 40 12.96 -6.83 3.67
N GLY A 41 12.08 -7.66 3.14
CA GLY A 41 10.64 -7.58 3.37
C GLY A 41 9.97 -6.56 2.48
N ASN A 42 8.65 -6.52 2.60
CA ASN A 42 7.82 -5.50 1.97
C ASN A 42 7.26 -4.62 3.07
N TRP A 43 7.22 -3.32 2.81
CA TRP A 43 6.85 -2.35 3.83
C TRP A 43 5.76 -1.42 3.34
N MET A 44 4.90 -0.99 4.28
CA MET A 44 4.04 0.15 4.07
C MET A 44 4.62 1.30 4.87
N ILE A 45 4.74 2.47 4.24
CA ILE A 45 5.11 3.69 4.94
C ILE A 45 3.95 4.66 4.88
N TYR A 46 3.84 5.51 5.89
CA TYR A 46 2.70 6.40 6.06
C TYR A 46 3.15 7.82 6.32
N GLU A 47 2.42 8.75 5.77
CA GLU A 47 2.71 10.18 5.89
C GLU A 47 2.67 10.68 7.33
N HIS A 48 1.74 10.17 8.13
CA HIS A 48 1.52 10.62 9.50
C HIS A 48 1.76 9.51 10.52
N PRO A 49 1.92 9.85 11.81
CA PRO A 49 2.02 8.82 12.84
C PRO A 49 0.76 7.96 12.91
N ASN A 50 0.91 6.80 13.52
CA ASN A 50 -0.19 5.85 13.73
C ASN A 50 -0.83 5.37 12.44
N TYR A 51 -0.02 5.24 11.39
CA TYR A 51 -0.42 4.64 10.11
C TYR A 51 -1.55 5.43 9.45
N LYS A 52 -1.42 6.74 9.45
CA LYS A 52 -2.41 7.65 8.89
C LYS A 52 -1.84 8.44 7.72
N GLY A 53 -2.74 9.06 6.95
CA GLY A 53 -2.36 9.86 5.80
C GLY A 53 -2.07 9.03 4.57
N HIS A 54 -1.31 9.60 3.64
CA HIS A 54 -0.93 8.87 2.43
C HIS A 54 -0.10 7.65 2.79
N GLN A 55 -0.39 6.54 2.12
CA GLN A 55 0.34 5.29 2.33
C GLN A 55 1.05 4.91 1.04
N TYR A 56 2.22 4.29 1.20
CA TYR A 56 3.02 3.89 0.05
C TYR A 56 3.58 2.49 0.28
N PHE A 57 3.45 1.63 -0.72
CA PHE A 57 3.97 0.28 -0.67
C PHE A 57 5.39 0.27 -1.22
N LEU A 58 6.30 -0.36 -0.47
CA LEU A 58 7.71 -0.48 -0.84
C LEU A 58 8.13 -1.94 -0.86
N LYS A 59 8.63 -2.40 -2.00
CA LYS A 59 9.28 -3.70 -2.11
C LYS A 59 10.76 -3.54 -1.82
N LYS A 60 11.44 -4.68 -1.66
CA LYS A 60 12.90 -4.68 -1.58
C LYS A 60 13.49 -3.89 -2.75
N GLY A 61 14.44 -3.01 -2.45
CA GLY A 61 15.05 -2.17 -3.47
C GLY A 61 15.51 -0.84 -2.92
N GLU A 62 15.96 0.00 -3.84
CA GLU A 62 16.47 1.33 -3.53
C GLU A 62 15.57 2.41 -4.13
N TYR A 63 15.30 3.44 -3.34
CA TYR A 63 14.44 4.54 -3.71
C TYR A 63 15.20 5.83 -3.48
N PRO A 64 15.91 6.35 -4.50
CA PRO A 64 16.81 7.50 -4.31
C PRO A 64 16.14 8.82 -4.05
N ASP A 65 14.84 8.93 -4.32
CA ASP A 65 14.03 10.09 -3.92
C ASP A 65 12.57 9.65 -3.72
N TYR A 66 11.74 10.53 -3.14
CA TYR A 66 10.37 10.13 -2.81
C TYR A 66 9.49 9.92 -4.03
N GLN A 67 9.87 10.42 -5.18
CA GLN A 67 9.11 10.18 -6.42
C GLN A 67 9.18 8.71 -6.82
N GLN A 68 10.26 8.01 -6.42
CA GLN A 68 10.43 6.60 -6.74
C GLN A 68 9.44 5.70 -6.00
N TRP A 69 8.86 6.16 -4.90
CA TRP A 69 7.77 5.42 -4.24
C TRP A 69 6.42 6.08 -4.48
N LEU A 70 6.33 6.97 -5.48
CA LEU A 70 5.12 7.69 -5.82
C LEU A 70 4.66 8.63 -4.69
N GLY A 71 5.60 9.12 -3.90
CA GLY A 71 5.31 9.98 -2.78
C GLY A 71 4.88 11.37 -3.23
N PHE A 72 4.00 11.98 -2.44
CA PHE A 72 3.53 13.34 -2.69
C PHE A 72 4.41 14.37 -1.98
N ASN A 73 5.17 13.92 -0.98
CA ASN A 73 6.04 14.81 -0.19
C ASN A 73 7.09 13.97 0.54
N ASP A 74 7.93 14.62 1.33
CA ASP A 74 9.01 13.96 2.07
C ASP A 74 8.62 13.62 3.52
N SER A 75 7.35 13.51 3.82
CA SER A 75 6.89 13.17 5.16
C SER A 75 6.67 11.68 5.30
N VAL A 76 7.45 11.05 6.18
CA VAL A 76 7.29 9.64 6.56
C VAL A 76 7.34 9.59 8.09
N ARG A 77 6.20 9.24 8.71
CA ARG A 77 6.07 9.30 10.16
C ARG A 77 5.73 7.97 10.81
N SER A 78 5.39 6.96 10.02
CA SER A 78 5.18 5.61 10.55
C SER A 78 5.45 4.60 9.45
N CYS A 79 5.75 3.37 9.85
CA CYS A 79 6.00 2.30 8.90
C CYS A 79 5.52 0.98 9.48
N ARG A 80 5.19 0.06 8.61
CA ARG A 80 4.68 -1.25 8.99
C ARG A 80 5.24 -2.30 8.06
N LEU A 81 5.80 -3.36 8.64
CA LEU A 81 6.25 -4.51 7.87
C LEU A 81 5.03 -5.33 7.47
N THR A 82 4.87 -5.59 6.18
CA THR A 82 3.77 -6.44 5.75
C THR A 82 4.07 -7.89 6.14
N PRO A 83 3.04 -8.70 6.42
CA PRO A 83 3.28 -10.10 6.73
C PRO A 83 4.06 -10.79 5.62
N GLN A 84 5.07 -11.54 6.00
CA GLN A 84 5.96 -12.21 5.04
C GLN A 84 5.28 -13.39 4.36
N ARG A 85 4.33 -14.01 5.05
CA ARG A 85 3.63 -15.15 4.53
C ARG A 85 2.23 -14.73 4.12
N VAL A 86 1.95 -14.81 2.82
CA VAL A 86 0.70 -14.32 2.27
C VAL A 86 -0.39 -15.39 2.39
N SER A 87 -0.12 -16.60 1.89
CA SER A 87 -1.00 -17.75 2.02
C SER A 87 -0.17 -18.98 1.78
N HIS A 88 -0.69 -20.14 2.22
CA HIS A 88 0.00 -21.40 2.03
C HIS A 88 0.26 -21.73 0.57
N ARG A 89 -0.58 -21.25 -0.31
CA ARG A 89 -0.53 -21.61 -1.72
C ARG A 89 -0.20 -20.46 -2.62
N GLY A 90 0.11 -19.29 -2.02
CA GLY A 90 0.34 -18.10 -2.81
C GLY A 90 -0.88 -17.66 -3.60
N THR A 91 -2.09 -17.99 -3.13
CA THR A 91 -3.31 -17.64 -3.82
C THR A 91 -3.82 -16.28 -3.37
N PHE A 92 -4.48 -15.60 -4.29
CA PHE A 92 -5.03 -14.28 -4.07
C PHE A 92 -6.45 -14.24 -4.58
N ARG A 93 -7.34 -13.60 -3.83
CA ARG A 93 -8.72 -13.44 -4.24
C ARG A 93 -9.30 -12.18 -3.63
N ILE A 94 -9.91 -11.36 -4.46
CA ILE A 94 -10.59 -10.15 -4.02
C ILE A 94 -11.91 -10.03 -4.76
N ARG A 95 -12.97 -9.63 -4.05
CA ARG A 95 -14.27 -9.35 -4.63
C ARG A 95 -14.56 -7.88 -4.44
N VAL A 96 -14.86 -7.20 -5.54
CA VAL A 96 -15.14 -5.77 -5.52
C VAL A 96 -16.60 -5.54 -5.89
N TYR A 97 -17.21 -4.53 -5.27
CA TYR A 97 -18.64 -4.29 -5.39
C TYR A 97 -18.95 -2.85 -5.79
N GLU A 98 -19.99 -2.70 -6.57
CA GLU A 98 -20.44 -1.42 -7.08
C GLU A 98 -21.01 -0.50 -5.99
N LYS A 99 -21.55 -1.09 -4.91
CA LYS A 99 -22.21 -0.35 -3.84
C LYS A 99 -21.64 -0.74 -2.48
N GLU A 100 -21.98 0.06 -1.46
CA GLU A 100 -21.60 -0.26 -0.09
C GLU A 100 -22.26 -1.55 0.37
N ASP A 101 -21.73 -2.12 1.44
CA ASP A 101 -22.27 -3.31 2.09
C ASP A 101 -22.43 -4.49 1.12
N PHE A 102 -21.47 -4.63 0.19
CA PHE A 102 -21.39 -5.75 -0.75
C PHE A 102 -22.61 -5.79 -1.67
N GLY A 103 -23.10 -4.62 -2.06
CA GLY A 103 -24.28 -4.50 -2.91
C GLY A 103 -23.91 -4.26 -4.37
N GLY A 104 -24.92 -4.46 -5.22
CA GLY A 104 -24.80 -4.18 -6.63
C GLY A 104 -23.96 -5.20 -7.38
N HIS A 105 -23.40 -4.76 -8.50
CA HIS A 105 -22.58 -5.64 -9.33
C HIS A 105 -21.29 -6.01 -8.59
N MET A 106 -20.90 -7.26 -8.70
CA MET A 106 -19.69 -7.80 -8.06
C MET A 106 -18.81 -8.47 -9.10
N MET A 107 -17.51 -8.33 -8.93
CA MET A 107 -16.55 -9.07 -9.75
C MET A 107 -15.42 -9.59 -8.87
N GLU A 108 -15.00 -10.82 -9.14
CA GLU A 108 -13.91 -11.45 -8.40
C GLU A 108 -12.64 -11.42 -9.25
N PHE A 109 -11.52 -11.11 -8.60
CA PHE A 109 -10.22 -11.07 -9.25
C PHE A 109 -9.24 -11.94 -8.48
N THR A 110 -8.33 -12.56 -9.21
CA THR A 110 -7.27 -13.38 -8.64
C THR A 110 -5.89 -12.89 -9.08
N GLU A 111 -5.82 -11.85 -9.90
CA GLU A 111 -4.59 -11.31 -10.44
C GLU A 111 -4.63 -9.79 -10.40
N ASP A 112 -3.50 -9.18 -10.75
CA ASP A 112 -3.40 -7.73 -10.81
C ASP A 112 -4.38 -7.18 -11.85
N CYS A 113 -4.91 -5.99 -11.58
CA CYS A 113 -5.83 -5.31 -12.48
C CYS A 113 -5.33 -3.89 -12.74
N PRO A 114 -4.69 -3.65 -13.88
CA PRO A 114 -4.17 -2.32 -14.19
C PRO A 114 -5.22 -1.29 -14.59
N HIS A 115 -6.41 -1.74 -15.00
CA HIS A 115 -7.47 -0.86 -15.45
C HIS A 115 -8.82 -1.38 -14.96
N VAL A 116 -9.23 -0.90 -13.78
CA VAL A 116 -10.46 -1.35 -13.14
C VAL A 116 -11.67 -1.06 -14.01
N GLN A 117 -11.74 0.13 -14.62
CA GLN A 117 -12.89 0.49 -15.42
C GLN A 117 -13.10 -0.42 -16.63
N GLU A 118 -12.02 -0.92 -17.22
CA GLU A 118 -12.13 -1.82 -18.37
C GLU A 118 -12.65 -3.21 -17.98
N GLN A 119 -12.26 -3.69 -16.79
CA GLN A 119 -12.62 -5.02 -16.32
C GLN A 119 -13.95 -5.02 -15.57
N PHE A 120 -14.08 -4.11 -14.61
CA PHE A 120 -15.23 -4.03 -13.71
C PHE A 120 -16.37 -3.19 -14.28
N ARG A 121 -16.06 -2.29 -15.23
CA ARG A 121 -16.99 -1.36 -15.87
C ARG A 121 -17.35 -0.15 -15.02
N TYR A 122 -16.81 -0.03 -13.82
CA TYR A 122 -17.00 1.13 -12.96
C TYR A 122 -15.64 1.66 -12.56
N SER A 123 -15.54 2.97 -12.36
CA SER A 123 -14.31 3.60 -11.87
C SER A 123 -14.27 3.68 -10.35
N ASP A 124 -15.35 3.31 -9.69
CA ASP A 124 -15.51 3.38 -8.24
C ASP A 124 -15.76 2.00 -7.67
N ILE A 125 -15.15 1.74 -6.50
CA ILE A 125 -15.41 0.54 -5.72
C ILE A 125 -15.89 1.02 -4.36
N TYR A 126 -17.09 0.62 -3.96
CA TYR A 126 -17.69 1.10 -2.72
C TYR A 126 -17.50 0.13 -1.55
N SER A 127 -17.32 -1.14 -1.84
CA SER A 127 -17.02 -2.15 -0.83
C SER A 127 -16.25 -3.28 -1.48
N CYS A 128 -15.57 -4.07 -0.65
CA CYS A 128 -14.85 -5.24 -1.15
C CYS A 128 -14.67 -6.26 -0.04
N SER A 129 -14.44 -7.50 -0.43
CA SER A 129 -14.06 -8.54 0.51
C SER A 129 -12.82 -9.24 -0.03
N ILE A 130 -11.90 -9.56 0.87
CA ILE A 130 -10.66 -10.21 0.50
C ILE A 130 -10.56 -11.55 1.24
N PRO A 131 -10.97 -12.64 0.57
CA PRO A 131 -10.82 -13.97 1.16
C PRO A 131 -9.37 -14.40 1.30
N GLU A 132 -8.51 -14.00 0.37
CA GLU A 132 -7.12 -14.48 0.34
C GLU A 132 -6.17 -13.42 -0.17
N GLY A 133 -5.00 -13.32 0.51
CA GLY A 133 -3.91 -12.47 0.09
C GLY A 133 -4.04 -11.04 0.55
N GLN A 134 -3.02 -10.28 0.26
CA GLN A 134 -2.98 -8.85 0.55
C GLN A 134 -2.93 -8.10 -0.77
N TRP A 135 -3.57 -6.93 -0.80
CA TRP A 135 -3.75 -6.17 -2.02
C TRP A 135 -3.45 -4.70 -1.79
N ILE A 136 -3.00 -4.02 -2.85
CA ILE A 136 -2.84 -2.57 -2.85
C ILE A 136 -3.82 -2.00 -3.87
N PHE A 137 -4.67 -1.08 -3.43
CA PHE A 137 -5.51 -0.28 -4.32
C PHE A 137 -4.76 0.98 -4.70
N TYR A 138 -4.91 1.39 -5.96
CA TYR A 138 -4.39 2.66 -6.46
C TYR A 138 -5.55 3.48 -6.99
N GLU A 139 -5.52 4.77 -6.70
CA GLU A 139 -6.60 5.65 -7.10
C GLU A 139 -6.70 5.78 -8.63
N GLU A 140 -5.56 5.75 -9.31
CA GLU A 140 -5.52 5.90 -10.76
C GLU A 140 -5.16 4.59 -11.46
N PRO A 141 -5.42 4.49 -12.79
CA PRO A 141 -4.99 3.33 -13.55
C PRO A 141 -3.47 3.17 -13.57
N SER A 142 -3.01 1.98 -13.93
CA SER A 142 -1.59 1.66 -14.10
C SER A 142 -0.79 1.87 -12.82
N TYR A 143 -1.43 1.63 -11.69
CA TYR A 143 -0.77 1.64 -10.37
C TYR A 143 -0.18 3.01 -10.03
N GLN A 144 -0.97 4.03 -10.26
CA GLN A 144 -0.59 5.41 -9.99
C GLN A 144 -1.55 6.04 -8.99
N GLY A 145 -1.13 7.17 -8.41
CA GLY A 145 -1.94 7.93 -7.49
C GLY A 145 -1.89 7.38 -6.08
N ARG A 146 -2.89 7.77 -5.29
CA ARG A 146 -2.93 7.42 -3.88
C ARG A 146 -3.12 5.92 -3.69
N GLN A 147 -2.40 5.35 -2.72
CA GLN A 147 -2.36 3.92 -2.47
C GLN A 147 -3.07 3.58 -1.17
N TYR A 148 -3.66 2.38 -1.13
CA TYR A 148 -4.32 1.86 0.06
C TYR A 148 -3.96 0.39 0.20
N TYR A 149 -3.52 -0.01 1.40
CA TYR A 149 -3.15 -1.37 1.70
C TYR A 149 -4.32 -2.09 2.33
N LEU A 150 -4.69 -3.25 1.78
CA LEU A 150 -5.81 -4.05 2.27
C LEU A 150 -5.33 -5.46 2.60
N ARG A 151 -5.76 -5.96 3.76
CA ARG A 151 -5.50 -7.32 4.23
C ARG A 151 -6.78 -8.15 4.09
N PRO A 152 -6.67 -9.48 4.23
CA PRO A 152 -7.88 -10.31 4.22
C PRO A 152 -8.92 -9.81 5.21
N GLY A 153 -10.16 -9.78 4.78
CA GLY A 153 -11.26 -9.27 5.58
C GLY A 153 -12.35 -8.66 4.73
N GLU A 154 -13.30 -8.08 5.40
CA GLU A 154 -14.44 -7.43 4.77
C GLU A 154 -14.39 -5.93 4.99
N TYR A 155 -14.61 -5.19 3.92
CA TYR A 155 -14.58 -3.72 3.93
C TYR A 155 -15.94 -3.25 3.39
N ARG A 156 -16.81 -2.84 4.30
CA ARG A 156 -18.20 -2.51 3.97
C ARG A 156 -18.32 -1.21 3.19
N ARG A 157 -17.32 -0.33 3.32
CA ARG A 157 -17.30 0.96 2.62
C ARG A 157 -15.85 1.41 2.45
N TYR A 158 -15.64 2.32 1.52
CA TYR A 158 -14.27 2.74 1.16
C TYR A 158 -13.52 3.41 2.32
N SER A 159 -14.23 4.01 3.27
CA SER A 159 -13.55 4.62 4.42
C SER A 159 -12.82 3.59 5.28
N GLU A 160 -13.20 2.32 5.20
CA GLU A 160 -12.56 1.26 5.99
C GLU A 160 -11.19 0.87 5.45
N TRP A 161 -10.84 1.23 4.22
CA TRP A 161 -9.47 1.09 3.76
C TRP A 161 -8.71 2.42 3.76
N GLY A 162 -9.28 3.44 4.41
CA GLY A 162 -8.60 4.72 4.59
C GLY A 162 -8.87 5.73 3.49
N ALA A 163 -9.77 5.44 2.57
CA ALA A 163 -10.04 6.32 1.45
C ALA A 163 -11.06 7.40 1.81
N SER A 164 -10.97 8.53 1.14
CA SER A 164 -11.95 9.60 1.23
C SER A 164 -12.87 9.63 0.02
N SER A 165 -12.64 8.75 -0.96
CA SER A 165 -13.51 8.62 -2.12
C SER A 165 -13.49 7.16 -2.58
N PRO A 166 -14.50 6.74 -3.35
CA PRO A 166 -14.57 5.36 -3.82
C PRO A 166 -13.71 5.07 -5.05
N ARG A 167 -12.97 6.05 -5.54
CA ARG A 167 -12.23 5.89 -6.80
C ARG A 167 -11.09 4.89 -6.64
N VAL A 168 -11.12 3.86 -7.48
CA VAL A 168 -10.04 2.86 -7.58
C VAL A 168 -9.80 2.61 -9.05
N GLY A 169 -8.62 3.01 -9.54
CA GLY A 169 -8.26 2.85 -10.94
C GLY A 169 -7.51 1.58 -11.26
N SER A 170 -6.83 1.02 -10.27
CA SER A 170 -6.05 -0.20 -10.44
C SER A 170 -5.82 -0.84 -9.07
N PHE A 171 -5.44 -2.11 -9.07
CA PHE A 171 -5.02 -2.79 -7.84
C PHE A 171 -4.09 -3.94 -8.19
N LYS A 172 -3.25 -4.32 -7.24
CA LYS A 172 -2.35 -5.43 -7.45
C LYS A 172 -2.11 -6.21 -6.17
N ARG A 173 -1.64 -7.44 -6.35
CA ARG A 173 -1.33 -8.35 -5.27
C ARG A 173 -0.01 -7.93 -4.61
N VAL A 174 0.07 -8.12 -3.30
CA VAL A 174 1.34 -7.99 -2.58
C VAL A 174 2.02 -9.35 -2.65
N LEU A 175 2.96 -9.47 -3.57
CA LEU A 175 3.67 -10.72 -3.78
C LEU A 175 4.89 -10.78 -2.86
N ASP A 176 5.09 -11.95 -2.24
CA ASP A 176 6.26 -12.18 -1.42
C ASP A 176 7.37 -12.68 -2.33
N LEU A 177 8.16 -11.75 -2.83
CA LEU A 177 9.26 -12.06 -3.73
C LEU A 177 10.54 -12.20 -2.93
N HIS A 178 11.11 -13.36 -2.98
CA HIS A 178 12.38 -13.64 -2.31
C HIS A 178 13.56 -13.22 -3.18
#